data_6d93dc995ef55bdeb2a882bd24d4a1ff
#
_entry.id   6d93dc995ef55bdeb2a882bd24d4a1ff
#
_cell.length_a   1.000
_cell.length_b   1.000
_cell.length_c   1.000
_cell.angle_alpha   90.00
_cell.angle_beta   90.00
_cell.angle_gamma   90.00
#
_symmetry.space_group_name_H-M   'P 1'
#
loop_
_entity.id
_entity.type
_entity.pdbx_description
1 polymer ?
#
loop_
_entity_poly.entity_id
_entity_poly.type
_entity_poly.pdbx_seq_one_letter_code
_entity_poly.pdbx_strand_id
1 'polypeptide(L)'
;WYHSHSGMQEQRGMYGAIVIEPASGRDPIRADRDYVVQLSDWTDEHPMRVLTKLKMQSDYYNFNQPTAVEFFRDVSKDGVSAALAKRRMWNQMRMNPTDLADISAYSYTYLMNGVTPAGNWTGLFRPGEKVRLRFINSGAMTFFDVRIPGLKMTVVQADGQNVEPVTVDEIRIGVA
;
A
#
# COMPACT_ATOMS: atom_id res chain seq x y z
N TRP A 1 8.49 -0.17 -13.27
CA TRP A 1 8.28 -1.60 -12.95
C TRP A 1 7.53 -2.30 -14.09
N TYR A 2 7.65 -3.59 -14.18
CA TYR A 2 6.87 -4.39 -15.15
C TYR A 2 5.82 -5.20 -14.41
N HIS A 3 4.70 -5.46 -15.06
CA HIS A 3 3.65 -6.34 -14.57
C HIS A 3 2.81 -6.91 -15.73
N SER A 4 2.07 -7.97 -15.48
CA SER A 4 1.20 -8.58 -16.49
C SER A 4 -0.16 -7.88 -16.54
N HIS A 5 -0.71 -7.77 -17.76
CA HIS A 5 -2.08 -7.31 -18.00
C HIS A 5 -3.04 -8.47 -18.35
N SER A 6 -2.62 -9.73 -18.18
CA SER A 6 -3.39 -10.90 -18.60
C SER A 6 -3.69 -11.83 -17.44
N GLY A 7 -4.92 -12.34 -17.36
CA GLY A 7 -5.30 -13.47 -16.51
C GLY A 7 -5.08 -13.30 -15.02
N MET A 8 -5.09 -12.10 -14.48
CA MET A 8 -4.82 -11.78 -13.09
C MET A 8 -3.41 -12.26 -12.63
N GLN A 9 -2.45 -12.31 -13.55
CA GLN A 9 -1.09 -12.75 -13.24
C GLN A 9 -0.36 -11.75 -12.34
N GLU A 10 -0.68 -10.46 -12.45
CA GLU A 10 -0.16 -9.43 -11.57
C GLU A 10 -0.45 -9.76 -10.09
N GLN A 11 -1.70 -10.07 -9.75
CA GLN A 11 -2.11 -10.46 -8.40
C GLN A 11 -1.51 -11.81 -7.93
N ARG A 12 -0.88 -12.53 -8.84
CA ARG A 12 -0.14 -13.78 -8.57
C ARG A 12 1.37 -13.55 -8.52
N GLY A 13 1.82 -12.31 -8.45
CA GLY A 13 3.21 -11.94 -8.29
C GLY A 13 4.00 -11.79 -9.59
N MET A 14 3.33 -11.71 -10.77
CA MET A 14 4.02 -11.42 -12.02
C MET A 14 4.27 -9.92 -12.17
N TYR A 15 5.16 -9.41 -11.38
CA TYR A 15 5.64 -8.04 -11.40
C TYR A 15 7.10 -7.96 -10.93
N GLY A 16 7.79 -6.88 -11.25
CA GLY A 16 9.15 -6.66 -10.80
C GLY A 16 9.68 -5.28 -11.15
N ALA A 17 10.84 -4.96 -10.63
CA ALA A 17 11.49 -3.69 -10.82
C ALA A 17 12.17 -3.58 -12.20
N ILE A 18 12.17 -2.38 -12.76
CA ILE A 18 13.04 -1.98 -13.87
C ILE A 18 13.85 -0.78 -13.38
N VAL A 19 15.16 -0.92 -13.36
CA VAL A 19 16.08 0.19 -13.08
C VAL A 19 16.73 0.62 -14.39
N ILE A 20 16.56 1.89 -14.75
CA ILE A 20 17.13 2.47 -15.95
C ILE A 20 18.32 3.33 -15.54
N GLU A 21 19.50 2.93 -15.96
CA GLU A 21 20.72 3.69 -15.72
C GLU A 21 20.89 4.79 -16.78
N PRO A 22 21.39 5.99 -16.40
CA PRO A 22 21.69 7.04 -17.37
C PRO A 22 22.68 6.58 -18.42
N ALA A 23 22.42 6.86 -19.70
CA ALA A 23 23.30 6.51 -20.82
C ALA A 23 24.71 7.10 -20.68
N SER A 24 24.83 8.24 -19.99
CA SER A 24 26.13 8.88 -19.69
C SER A 24 26.96 8.13 -18.65
N GLY A 25 26.40 7.12 -17.99
CA GLY A 25 27.01 6.47 -16.81
C GLY A 25 27.16 7.39 -15.59
N ARG A 26 26.60 8.60 -15.67
CA ARG A 26 26.67 9.58 -14.57
C ARG A 26 25.28 9.79 -14.00
N ASP A 27 25.05 9.22 -12.85
CA ASP A 27 23.85 9.52 -12.06
C ASP A 27 24.09 10.82 -11.27
N PRO A 28 23.21 11.83 -11.41
CA PRO A 28 23.34 13.08 -10.66
C PRO A 28 23.21 12.86 -9.14
N ILE A 29 22.54 11.79 -8.75
CA ILE A 29 22.29 11.45 -7.35
C ILE A 29 23.20 10.29 -6.96
N ARG A 30 24.28 10.62 -6.28
CA ARG A 30 25.25 9.61 -5.82
C ARG A 30 24.78 8.96 -4.52
N ALA A 31 24.86 7.63 -4.48
CA ALA A 31 24.64 6.83 -3.28
C ALA A 31 25.74 5.77 -3.16
N ASP A 32 26.09 5.41 -1.93
CA ASP A 32 27.06 4.35 -1.63
C ASP A 32 26.38 2.98 -1.66
N ARG A 33 25.09 2.97 -1.38
CA ARG A 33 24.21 1.80 -1.46
C ARG A 33 22.95 2.14 -2.24
N ASP A 34 22.47 1.18 -3.02
CA ASP A 34 21.28 1.33 -3.83
C ASP A 34 20.41 0.07 -3.69
N TYR A 35 19.20 0.22 -3.17
CA TYR A 35 18.26 -0.88 -2.95
C TYR A 35 16.95 -0.62 -3.63
N VAL A 36 16.44 -1.61 -4.35
CA VAL A 36 15.05 -1.64 -4.76
C VAL A 36 14.21 -2.15 -3.58
N VAL A 37 13.18 -1.41 -3.24
CA VAL A 37 12.21 -1.75 -2.20
C VAL A 37 10.84 -1.84 -2.85
N GLN A 38 10.46 -3.05 -3.23
CA GLN A 38 9.17 -3.32 -3.85
C GLN A 38 8.15 -3.67 -2.77
N LEU A 39 7.12 -2.85 -2.65
CA LEU A 39 5.99 -3.02 -1.74
C LEU A 39 4.84 -3.67 -2.49
N SER A 40 4.17 -4.62 -1.89
CA SER A 40 3.01 -5.28 -2.50
C SER A 40 2.03 -5.77 -1.44
N ASP A 41 0.81 -6.02 -1.87
CA ASP A 41 -0.24 -6.68 -1.12
C ASP A 41 -0.49 -8.07 -1.72
N TRP A 42 -0.61 -9.07 -0.87
CA TRP A 42 -0.75 -10.47 -1.25
C TRP A 42 -1.97 -11.11 -0.62
N THR A 43 -2.66 -11.95 -1.38
CA THR A 43 -3.67 -12.85 -0.84
C THR A 43 -3.43 -14.26 -1.34
N ASP A 44 -3.62 -15.26 -0.47
CA ASP A 44 -3.53 -16.67 -0.84
C ASP A 44 -4.77 -17.16 -1.61
N GLU A 45 -5.83 -16.34 -1.65
CA GLU A 45 -7.02 -16.65 -2.40
C GLU A 45 -6.77 -16.46 -3.91
N HIS A 46 -7.25 -17.40 -4.73
CA HIS A 46 -7.10 -17.30 -6.18
C HIS A 46 -7.80 -16.04 -6.72
N PRO A 47 -7.13 -15.17 -7.51
CA PRO A 47 -7.67 -13.87 -7.92
C PRO A 47 -9.04 -13.93 -8.63
N MET A 48 -9.29 -14.97 -9.43
CA MET A 48 -10.58 -15.15 -10.08
C MET A 48 -11.71 -15.43 -9.08
N ARG A 49 -11.43 -16.06 -7.94
CA ARG A 49 -12.41 -16.23 -6.87
C ARG A 49 -12.71 -14.91 -6.18
N VAL A 50 -11.65 -14.13 -5.91
CA VAL A 50 -11.79 -12.76 -5.37
C VAL A 50 -12.67 -11.93 -6.29
N LEU A 51 -12.35 -11.88 -7.58
CA LEU A 51 -13.14 -11.14 -8.57
C LEU A 51 -14.60 -11.60 -8.62
N THR A 52 -14.85 -12.92 -8.58
CA THR A 52 -16.20 -13.47 -8.58
C THR A 52 -16.99 -13.04 -7.35
N LYS A 53 -16.36 -13.07 -6.16
CA LYS A 53 -16.98 -12.61 -4.92
C LYS A 53 -17.34 -11.13 -4.98
N LEU A 54 -16.41 -10.28 -5.42
CA LEU A 54 -16.64 -8.84 -5.56
C LEU A 54 -17.73 -8.52 -6.58
N LYS A 55 -17.86 -9.30 -7.67
CA LYS A 55 -18.96 -9.15 -8.64
C LYS A 55 -20.31 -9.56 -8.08
N MET A 56 -20.35 -10.54 -7.17
CA MET A 56 -21.58 -10.98 -6.54
C MET A 56 -21.98 -10.07 -5.37
N GLN A 57 -21.01 -9.62 -4.61
CA GLN A 57 -21.17 -8.77 -3.44
C GLN A 57 -19.95 -7.86 -3.32
N SER A 58 -20.09 -6.59 -3.68
CA SER A 58 -18.99 -5.61 -3.73
C SER A 58 -18.33 -5.37 -2.37
N ASP A 59 -19.08 -5.52 -1.29
CA ASP A 59 -18.62 -5.35 0.09
C ASP A 59 -18.23 -6.67 0.79
N TYR A 60 -17.99 -7.75 0.02
CA TYR A 60 -17.68 -9.07 0.57
C TYR A 60 -16.49 -9.07 1.55
N TYR A 61 -15.46 -8.30 1.27
CA TYR A 61 -14.26 -8.18 2.10
C TYR A 61 -14.29 -7.00 3.08
N ASN A 62 -15.41 -6.28 3.14
CA ASN A 62 -15.58 -5.21 4.12
C ASN A 62 -16.00 -5.79 5.47
N PHE A 63 -15.02 -6.05 6.32
CA PHE A 63 -15.24 -6.58 7.67
C PHE A 63 -15.58 -5.48 8.70
N ASN A 64 -15.54 -4.21 8.32
CA ASN A 64 -15.93 -3.06 9.14
C ASN A 64 -17.39 -2.65 8.95
N GLN A 65 -18.25 -3.58 8.55
CA GLN A 65 -19.68 -3.30 8.37
C GLN A 65 -20.35 -2.94 9.70
N PRO A 66 -21.21 -1.90 9.73
CA PRO A 66 -21.90 -1.50 10.93
C PRO A 66 -22.86 -2.59 11.42
N THR A 67 -22.64 -3.11 12.61
CA THR A 67 -23.50 -4.13 13.23
C THR A 67 -24.53 -3.52 14.19
N ALA A 68 -25.58 -4.27 14.52
CA ALA A 68 -26.55 -3.86 15.53
C ALA A 68 -25.89 -3.70 16.91
N VAL A 69 -24.96 -4.59 17.26
CA VAL A 69 -24.23 -4.52 18.54
C VAL A 69 -23.43 -3.23 18.66
N GLU A 70 -22.72 -2.84 17.59
CA GLU A 70 -22.00 -1.58 17.56
C GLU A 70 -22.94 -0.37 17.61
N PHE A 71 -24.13 -0.46 17.00
CA PHE A 71 -25.12 0.59 17.13
C PHE A 71 -25.49 0.88 18.59
N PHE A 72 -25.83 -0.15 19.33
CA PHE A 72 -26.17 0.02 20.73
C PHE A 72 -24.98 0.50 21.57
N ARG A 73 -23.77 0.09 21.24
CA ARG A 73 -22.54 0.59 21.88
C ARG A 73 -22.32 2.08 21.57
N ASP A 74 -22.46 2.49 20.30
CA ASP A 74 -22.36 3.88 19.88
C ASP A 74 -23.45 4.75 20.55
N VAL A 75 -24.69 4.26 20.62
CA VAL A 75 -25.79 4.95 21.30
C VAL A 75 -25.48 5.14 22.79
N SER A 76 -24.95 4.11 23.43
CA SER A 76 -24.58 4.19 24.86
C SER A 76 -23.43 5.18 25.12
N LYS A 77 -22.51 5.35 24.16
CA LYS A 77 -21.33 6.19 24.30
C LYS A 77 -21.58 7.63 23.86
N ASP A 78 -22.17 7.81 22.69
CA ASP A 78 -22.22 9.08 21.96
C ASP A 78 -23.65 9.61 21.78
N GLY A 79 -24.68 8.85 22.18
CA GLY A 79 -26.09 9.16 22.02
C GLY A 79 -26.67 8.78 20.68
N VAL A 80 -28.00 8.72 20.59
CA VAL A 80 -28.74 8.23 19.41
C VAL A 80 -28.44 9.05 18.14
N SER A 81 -28.45 10.38 18.26
CA SER A 81 -28.24 11.27 17.14
C SER A 81 -26.87 11.09 16.50
N ALA A 82 -25.81 11.01 17.30
CA ALA A 82 -24.44 10.80 16.84
C ALA A 82 -24.27 9.41 16.21
N ALA A 83 -24.84 8.35 16.83
CA ALA A 83 -24.82 7.01 16.29
C ALA A 83 -25.53 6.89 14.94
N LEU A 84 -26.63 7.60 14.73
CA LEU A 84 -27.34 7.66 13.44
C LEU A 84 -26.53 8.45 12.40
N ALA A 85 -25.94 9.58 12.79
CA ALA A 85 -25.11 10.40 11.89
C ALA A 85 -23.90 9.62 11.38
N LYS A 86 -23.22 8.87 12.24
CA LYS A 86 -22.09 8.00 11.91
C LYS A 86 -22.44 6.94 10.86
N ARG A 87 -23.70 6.47 10.86
CA ARG A 87 -24.18 5.44 9.94
C ARG A 87 -24.89 5.99 8.70
N ARG A 88 -25.02 7.29 8.57
CA ARG A 88 -25.76 7.89 7.48
C ARG A 88 -25.23 7.50 6.10
N MET A 89 -23.91 7.53 5.92
CA MET A 89 -23.28 7.17 4.66
C MET A 89 -23.51 5.70 4.33
N TRP A 90 -23.33 4.80 5.31
CA TRP A 90 -23.62 3.38 5.15
C TRP A 90 -25.09 3.13 4.78
N ASN A 91 -26.02 3.75 5.50
CA ASN A 91 -27.45 3.56 5.26
C ASN A 91 -27.90 4.04 3.87
N GLN A 92 -27.28 5.11 3.36
CA GLN A 92 -27.63 5.67 2.06
C GLN A 92 -26.93 4.98 0.89
N MET A 93 -25.65 4.67 1.03
CA MET A 93 -24.79 4.26 -0.08
C MET A 93 -24.12 2.89 0.13
N ARG A 94 -24.34 2.24 1.25
CA ARG A 94 -23.64 1.00 1.65
C ARG A 94 -22.12 1.18 1.65
N MET A 95 -21.65 2.37 1.94
CA MET A 95 -20.23 2.71 2.00
C MET A 95 -19.80 3.00 3.43
N ASN A 96 -18.60 2.51 3.78
CA ASN A 96 -17.94 2.82 5.04
C ASN A 96 -16.82 3.84 4.78
N PRO A 97 -16.64 4.89 5.60
CA PRO A 97 -15.55 5.86 5.41
C PRO A 97 -14.13 5.26 5.46
N THR A 98 -13.97 4.14 6.14
CA THR A 98 -12.66 3.48 6.34
C THR A 98 -12.40 2.33 5.39
N ASP A 99 -13.43 1.86 4.67
CA ASP A 99 -13.33 0.69 3.82
C ASP A 99 -14.45 0.72 2.78
N LEU A 100 -14.09 0.99 1.58
CA LEU A 100 -15.00 1.01 0.44
C LEU A 100 -15.22 -0.43 -0.08
N ALA A 101 -15.99 -0.57 -1.14
CA ALA A 101 -16.39 -1.84 -1.73
C ALA A 101 -15.25 -2.59 -2.43
N ASP A 102 -14.18 -2.91 -1.71
CA ASP A 102 -12.98 -3.55 -2.23
C ASP A 102 -12.40 -4.59 -1.26
N ILE A 103 -11.26 -5.16 -1.61
CA ILE A 103 -10.52 -6.06 -0.71
C ILE A 103 -9.89 -5.22 0.38
N SER A 104 -10.23 -5.51 1.63
CA SER A 104 -9.70 -4.78 2.78
C SER A 104 -8.33 -5.30 3.23
N ALA A 105 -7.68 -4.52 4.08
CA ALA A 105 -6.44 -4.89 4.76
C ALA A 105 -6.52 -6.21 5.54
N TYR A 106 -7.71 -6.65 5.93
CA TYR A 106 -7.91 -7.95 6.58
C TYR A 106 -7.64 -9.14 5.66
N SER A 107 -7.72 -8.94 4.33
CA SER A 107 -7.55 -9.99 3.33
C SER A 107 -6.13 -10.04 2.75
N TYR A 108 -5.32 -9.00 3.01
CA TYR A 108 -3.98 -8.92 2.48
C TYR A 108 -2.90 -9.20 3.50
N THR A 109 -1.83 -9.85 3.03
CA THR A 109 -0.51 -9.85 3.66
C THR A 109 0.36 -8.86 2.92
N TYR A 110 0.94 -7.90 3.62
CA TYR A 110 1.83 -6.92 3.01
C TYR A 110 3.23 -7.48 2.88
N LEU A 111 3.84 -7.27 1.73
CA LEU A 111 5.17 -7.77 1.42
C LEU A 111 6.13 -6.63 1.10
N MET A 112 7.38 -6.79 1.50
CA MET A 112 8.51 -5.97 1.09
C MET A 112 9.52 -6.86 0.40
N ASN A 113 9.77 -6.66 -0.90
CA ASN A 113 10.59 -7.54 -1.74
C ASN A 113 10.19 -9.02 -1.66
N GLY A 114 8.88 -9.29 -1.62
CA GLY A 114 8.33 -10.66 -1.51
C GLY A 114 8.41 -11.28 -0.11
N VAL A 115 8.88 -10.53 0.88
CA VAL A 115 9.07 -11.01 2.26
C VAL A 115 8.00 -10.39 3.17
N THR A 116 7.38 -11.23 4.01
CA THR A 116 6.43 -10.77 5.03
C THR A 116 7.13 -9.99 6.14
N PRO A 117 6.43 -9.19 6.97
CA PRO A 117 7.03 -8.54 8.13
C PRO A 117 7.76 -9.50 9.07
N ALA A 118 7.26 -10.72 9.25
CA ALA A 118 7.92 -11.74 10.06
C ALA A 118 9.25 -12.23 9.46
N GLY A 119 9.35 -12.24 8.13
CA GLY A 119 10.59 -12.62 7.43
C GLY A 119 11.65 -11.52 7.42
N ASN A 120 11.27 -10.30 7.72
CA ASN A 120 12.14 -9.15 7.98
C ASN A 120 13.22 -8.91 6.92
N TRP A 121 12.85 -8.37 5.75
CA TRP A 121 13.82 -7.94 4.73
C TRP A 121 14.83 -6.94 5.31
N THR A 122 16.11 -7.10 4.98
CA THR A 122 17.20 -6.29 5.53
C THR A 122 18.09 -5.71 4.44
N GLY A 123 18.30 -4.39 4.47
CA GLY A 123 19.30 -3.68 3.69
C GLY A 123 20.50 -3.33 4.57
N LEU A 124 21.71 -3.67 4.14
CA LEU A 124 22.94 -3.43 4.91
C LEU A 124 23.62 -2.12 4.49
N PHE A 125 24.03 -1.33 5.48
CA PHE A 125 24.83 -0.13 5.26
C PHE A 125 25.79 0.11 6.43
N ARG A 126 26.76 1.00 6.21
CA ARG A 126 27.72 1.43 7.24
C ARG A 126 27.40 2.86 7.68
N PRO A 127 27.70 3.23 8.92
CA PRO A 127 27.57 4.61 9.36
C PRO A 127 28.28 5.60 8.41
N GLY A 128 27.59 6.65 8.00
CA GLY A 128 28.09 7.66 7.07
C GLY A 128 27.83 7.38 5.59
N GLU A 129 27.42 6.17 5.21
CA GLU A 129 27.03 5.86 3.84
C GLU A 129 25.70 6.53 3.46
N LYS A 130 25.62 7.02 2.23
CA LYS A 130 24.36 7.46 1.61
C LYS A 130 23.66 6.25 1.01
N VAL A 131 22.43 6.02 1.46
CA VAL A 131 21.62 4.91 0.99
C VAL A 131 20.51 5.45 0.10
N ARG A 132 20.40 4.94 -1.13
CA ARG A 132 19.27 5.17 -2.02
C ARG A 132 18.28 4.02 -1.83
N LEU A 133 17.03 4.35 -1.61
CA LEU A 133 15.92 3.42 -1.62
C LEU A 133 15.03 3.74 -2.82
N ARG A 134 14.84 2.78 -3.71
CA ARG A 134 13.97 2.88 -4.88
C ARG A 134 12.65 2.19 -4.54
N PHE A 135 11.72 2.95 -4.02
CA PHE A 135 10.40 2.43 -3.67
C PHE A 135 9.56 2.22 -4.92
N ILE A 136 8.94 1.05 -5.00
CA ILE A 136 7.95 0.69 -6.01
C ILE A 136 6.74 0.15 -5.28
N ASN A 137 5.59 0.78 -5.48
CA ASN A 137 4.32 0.22 -5.01
C ASN A 137 3.69 -0.60 -6.14
N SER A 138 3.83 -1.91 -6.05
CA SER A 138 3.19 -2.90 -6.93
C SER A 138 1.97 -3.57 -6.27
N GLY A 139 1.42 -2.97 -5.24
CA GLY A 139 0.17 -3.39 -4.62
C GLY A 139 -1.01 -3.18 -5.56
N ALA A 140 -2.02 -4.04 -5.47
CA ALA A 140 -3.22 -3.96 -6.29
C ALA A 140 -4.09 -2.75 -5.92
N MET A 141 -4.08 -2.34 -4.64
CA MET A 141 -4.88 -1.20 -4.18
C MET A 141 -4.34 -0.50 -2.93
N THR A 142 -3.28 -1.00 -2.33
CA THR A 142 -2.77 -0.49 -1.06
C THR A 142 -1.92 0.77 -1.24
N PHE A 143 -2.25 1.84 -0.51
CA PHE A 143 -1.35 2.95 -0.28
C PHE A 143 -0.41 2.62 0.88
N PHE A 144 0.87 2.91 0.71
CA PHE A 144 1.87 2.71 1.77
C PHE A 144 2.39 4.03 2.29
N ASP A 145 2.34 4.21 3.60
CA ASP A 145 3.04 5.28 4.29
C ASP A 145 4.39 4.74 4.76
N VAL A 146 5.46 5.31 4.24
CA VAL A 146 6.83 4.85 4.50
C VAL A 146 7.55 5.84 5.41
N ARG A 147 8.04 5.36 6.52
CA ARG A 147 8.84 6.11 7.49
C ARG A 147 9.98 5.24 8.03
N ILE A 148 11.14 5.84 8.23
CA ILE A 148 12.29 5.21 8.90
C ILE A 148 12.46 5.90 10.25
N PRO A 149 12.12 5.25 11.38
CA PRO A 149 12.23 5.87 12.69
C PRO A 149 13.65 6.39 12.97
N GLY A 150 13.74 7.66 13.39
CA GLY A 150 15.02 8.30 13.70
C GLY A 150 15.82 8.82 12.51
N LEU A 151 15.35 8.61 11.28
CA LEU A 151 16.00 9.11 10.06
C LEU A 151 15.02 9.93 9.21
N LYS A 152 15.55 10.95 8.54
CA LYS A 152 14.84 11.70 7.49
C LYS A 152 15.20 11.14 6.13
N MET A 153 14.24 11.15 5.24
CA MET A 153 14.42 10.77 3.83
C MET A 153 14.43 12.03 2.96
N THR A 154 15.27 12.04 1.94
CA THR A 154 15.25 13.11 0.93
C THR A 154 14.70 12.50 -0.36
N VAL A 155 13.53 12.96 -0.77
CA VAL A 155 12.92 12.59 -2.05
C VAL A 155 13.67 13.32 -3.15
N VAL A 156 14.19 12.58 -4.10
CA VAL A 156 15.04 13.10 -5.20
C VAL A 156 14.51 12.73 -6.58
N GLN A 157 13.57 11.77 -6.62
CA GLN A 157 12.97 11.30 -7.86
C GLN A 157 11.53 10.82 -7.58
N ALA A 158 10.63 11.09 -8.49
CA ALA A 158 9.25 10.59 -8.50
C ALA A 158 8.89 10.14 -9.93
N ASP A 159 8.27 8.96 -10.05
CA ASP A 159 7.82 8.37 -11.32
C ASP A 159 8.90 8.41 -12.44
N GLY A 160 10.14 8.09 -12.07
CA GLY A 160 11.28 8.06 -12.99
C GLY A 160 11.84 9.44 -13.37
N GLN A 161 11.32 10.53 -12.80
CA GLN A 161 11.79 11.89 -13.06
C GLN A 161 12.49 12.48 -11.83
N ASN A 162 13.62 13.16 -12.06
CA ASN A 162 14.29 13.89 -10.99
C ASN A 162 13.42 15.08 -10.55
N VAL A 163 13.35 15.29 -9.25
CA VAL A 163 12.63 16.42 -8.64
C VAL A 163 13.59 17.27 -7.80
N GLU A 164 13.17 18.49 -7.49
CA GLU A 164 13.89 19.29 -6.48
C GLU A 164 13.88 18.53 -5.16
N PRO A 165 15.05 18.34 -4.52
CA PRO A 165 15.16 17.51 -3.32
C PRO A 165 14.34 18.06 -2.16
N VAL A 166 13.46 17.22 -1.61
CA VAL A 166 12.62 17.56 -0.44
C VAL A 166 12.89 16.56 0.69
N THR A 167 13.25 17.08 1.86
CA THR A 167 13.49 16.24 3.04
C THR A 167 12.22 16.10 3.87
N VAL A 168 11.85 14.86 4.15
CA VAL A 168 10.61 14.49 4.81
C VAL A 168 10.84 13.44 5.90
N ASP A 169 9.92 13.33 6.83
CA ASP A 169 9.91 12.28 7.85
C ASP A 169 9.13 11.05 7.36
N GLU A 170 8.18 11.25 6.46
CA GLU A 170 7.28 10.22 5.93
C GLU A 170 6.88 10.54 4.50
N ILE A 171 6.69 9.51 3.68
CA ILE A 171 6.16 9.63 2.31
C ILE A 171 5.00 8.68 2.12
N ARG A 172 3.95 9.15 1.46
CA ARG A 172 2.85 8.31 0.99
C ARG A 172 3.08 7.90 -0.46
N ILE A 173 2.98 6.62 -0.74
CA ILE A 173 3.19 6.03 -2.06
C ILE A 173 1.87 5.37 -2.48
N GLY A 174 1.24 5.93 -3.52
CA GLY A 174 0.05 5.36 -4.14
C GLY A 174 0.38 4.10 -4.96
N VAL A 175 -0.65 3.41 -5.39
CA VAL A 175 -0.52 2.27 -6.32
C VAL A 175 0.04 2.71 -7.66
N ALA A 176 0.76 1.81 -8.34
CA ALA A 176 1.42 2.04 -9.63
C ALA A 176 2.41 3.21 -9.62
#